data_f807c563869ee2c4633cf0dcd42fb325
#
_entry.id   f807c563869ee2c4633cf0dcd42fb325
#
_cell.length_a   1.000
_cell.length_b   1.000
_cell.length_c   1.000
_cell.angle_alpha   90.00
_cell.angle_beta   90.00
_cell.angle_gamma   90.00
#
_symmetry.space_group_name_H-M   'P 1'
#
loop_
_entity.id
_entity.type
_entity.pdbx_description
1 polymer ?
#
loop_
_entity_poly.entity_id
_entity_poly.type
_entity_poly.pdbx_seq_one_letter_code
_entity_poly.pdbx_strand_id
1 'polypeptide(L)'
;ISKLQVESEKSVFNLNCISSTEFPLTEENFSNNEFSIKSKQLLKLLNKCKFSVSNDETRHYLSGIFFHQTQVEDKNFLTAAATDSHRMSISKIRLDKKIDFEPIILPKKTIFQLCSLLENYDGEVKISNVKSKIKFELNNSILISKLIDGKFPNYIQVIPKNNQKKLEIDLKLFLDSVDRVASVSLDKKDGVKFNLSKDTLNLSVNNTNSGDGKESLNVKFEHDLEISFNSRYLIDVAAQLDGDKIEIFFNDTGSPALIKDPGDFDSIFVVMPMKG
;
A
#
# COMPACT_ATOMS: atom_id res chain seq x y z
N ILE A 1 -21.55 38.14 -17.35
CA ILE A 1 -20.48 37.52 -16.54
C ILE A 1 -20.64 38.11 -15.14
N SER A 2 -20.97 37.29 -14.15
CA SER A 2 -21.01 37.71 -12.76
C SER A 2 -19.57 37.96 -12.24
N LYS A 3 -19.42 38.96 -11.39
CA LYS A 3 -18.14 39.26 -10.77
C LYS A 3 -18.27 39.20 -9.26
N LEU A 4 -17.24 38.62 -8.61
CA LEU A 4 -17.06 38.67 -7.17
C LEU A 4 -16.04 39.73 -6.85
N GLN A 5 -16.39 40.72 -6.04
CA GLN A 5 -15.46 41.69 -5.49
C GLN A 5 -15.01 41.23 -4.11
N VAL A 6 -13.70 41.19 -3.91
CA VAL A 6 -13.06 40.84 -2.63
C VAL A 6 -12.24 42.07 -2.20
N GLU A 7 -12.53 42.62 -1.03
CA GLU A 7 -11.85 43.76 -0.45
C GLU A 7 -11.18 43.37 0.87
N SER A 8 -9.93 43.82 1.04
CA SER A 8 -9.20 43.69 2.28
C SER A 8 -8.28 44.87 2.45
N GLU A 9 -8.55 45.72 3.45
CA GLU A 9 -7.81 46.97 3.74
C GLU A 9 -7.71 47.88 2.51
N LYS A 10 -6.53 47.87 1.85
CA LYS A 10 -6.24 48.69 0.68
C LYS A 10 -6.29 47.93 -0.66
N SER A 11 -6.65 46.66 -0.60
CA SER A 11 -6.65 45.78 -1.78
C SER A 11 -8.07 45.49 -2.22
N VAL A 12 -8.34 45.64 -3.52
CA VAL A 12 -9.62 45.33 -4.16
C VAL A 12 -9.36 44.40 -5.33
N PHE A 13 -10.04 43.24 -5.33
CA PHE A 13 -9.95 42.25 -6.41
C PHE A 13 -11.34 42.04 -7.03
N ASN A 14 -11.40 42.06 -8.35
CA ASN A 14 -12.60 41.74 -9.11
C ASN A 14 -12.36 40.44 -9.88
N LEU A 15 -12.99 39.35 -9.42
CA LEU A 15 -12.83 38.03 -9.99
C LEU A 15 -14.01 37.73 -10.92
N ASN A 16 -13.72 37.21 -12.12
CA ASN A 16 -14.78 36.70 -12.99
C ASN A 16 -15.33 35.38 -12.45
N CYS A 17 -16.63 35.25 -12.36
CA CYS A 17 -17.33 34.09 -11.85
C CYS A 17 -18.10 33.37 -12.94
N ILE A 18 -18.21 32.07 -12.80
CA ILE A 18 -19.12 31.22 -13.56
C ILE A 18 -20.47 31.22 -12.84
N SER A 19 -21.57 31.11 -13.58
CA SER A 19 -22.90 31.03 -12.98
C SER A 19 -23.02 29.82 -12.05
N SER A 20 -23.69 29.96 -10.92
CA SER A 20 -23.98 28.85 -10.00
C SER A 20 -24.79 27.72 -10.67
N THR A 21 -25.55 28.03 -11.73
CA THR A 21 -26.29 27.03 -12.51
C THR A 21 -25.39 26.13 -13.36
N GLU A 22 -24.14 26.57 -13.62
CA GLU A 22 -23.15 25.78 -14.35
C GLU A 22 -22.27 24.93 -13.42
N PHE A 23 -22.46 25.05 -12.10
CA PHE A 23 -21.73 24.22 -11.14
C PHE A 23 -22.21 22.77 -11.25
N PRO A 24 -21.30 21.81 -11.50
CA PRO A 24 -21.70 20.42 -11.65
C PRO A 24 -22.19 19.86 -10.31
N LEU A 25 -23.45 19.53 -10.25
CA LEU A 25 -24.04 18.86 -9.09
C LEU A 25 -23.96 17.34 -9.29
N THR A 26 -23.57 16.63 -8.25
CA THR A 26 -23.61 15.17 -8.21
C THR A 26 -24.92 14.77 -7.53
N GLU A 27 -25.94 14.45 -8.33
CA GLU A 27 -27.28 14.03 -7.84
C GLU A 27 -27.38 12.51 -7.63
N GLU A 28 -26.30 11.83 -7.29
CA GLU A 28 -26.39 10.38 -7.10
C GLU A 28 -26.86 10.03 -5.69
N ASN A 29 -27.82 9.11 -5.64
CA ASN A 29 -28.37 8.61 -4.38
C ASN A 29 -27.50 7.47 -3.87
N PHE A 30 -26.61 7.76 -2.91
CA PHE A 30 -25.71 6.80 -2.26
C PHE A 30 -26.35 6.02 -1.10
N SER A 31 -27.66 6.07 -0.94
CA SER A 31 -28.34 5.70 0.31
C SER A 31 -28.51 4.20 0.59
N ASN A 32 -28.12 3.30 -0.32
CA ASN A 32 -28.52 1.91 -0.17
C ASN A 32 -27.52 0.98 0.52
N ASN A 33 -26.22 1.32 0.57
CA ASN A 33 -25.18 0.43 1.13
C ASN A 33 -24.15 1.26 1.90
N GLU A 34 -24.56 1.80 3.06
CA GLU A 34 -23.68 2.61 3.91
C GLU A 34 -23.15 1.79 5.07
N PHE A 35 -21.85 1.93 5.35
CA PHE A 35 -21.21 1.41 6.55
C PHE A 35 -20.15 2.39 7.06
N SER A 36 -19.79 2.26 8.34
CA SER A 36 -18.81 3.14 8.99
C SER A 36 -17.56 2.38 9.40
N ILE A 37 -16.41 3.04 9.29
CA ILE A 37 -15.12 2.55 9.74
C ILE A 37 -14.42 3.67 10.51
N LYS A 38 -13.69 3.33 11.57
CA LYS A 38 -12.85 4.29 12.27
C LYS A 38 -11.75 4.83 11.35
N SER A 39 -11.57 6.15 11.35
CA SER A 39 -10.61 6.85 10.49
C SER A 39 -9.20 6.27 10.57
N LYS A 40 -8.71 5.96 11.78
CA LYS A 40 -7.39 5.36 12.02
C LYS A 40 -7.25 3.97 11.40
N GLN A 41 -8.32 3.16 11.43
CA GLN A 41 -8.31 1.83 10.81
C GLN A 41 -8.27 1.94 9.27
N LEU A 42 -9.08 2.85 8.70
CA LEU A 42 -9.07 3.08 7.26
C LEU A 42 -7.71 3.64 6.79
N LEU A 43 -7.15 4.61 7.52
CA LEU A 43 -5.82 5.16 7.21
C LEU A 43 -4.73 4.08 7.26
N LYS A 44 -4.74 3.22 8.30
CA LYS A 44 -3.82 2.08 8.39
C LYS A 44 -3.96 1.18 7.16
N LEU A 45 -5.18 0.79 6.81
CA LEU A 45 -5.46 -0.08 5.66
C LEU A 45 -4.92 0.50 4.34
N LEU A 46 -5.13 1.80 4.12
CA LEU A 46 -4.63 2.52 2.94
C LEU A 46 -3.10 2.59 2.93
N ASN A 47 -2.49 2.96 4.05
CA ASN A 47 -1.03 3.10 4.16
C ASN A 47 -0.31 1.78 3.89
N LYS A 48 -0.82 0.66 4.43
CA LYS A 48 -0.27 -0.69 4.22
C LYS A 48 -0.27 -1.12 2.74
N CYS A 49 -1.14 -0.52 1.90
CA CYS A 49 -1.29 -0.95 0.50
C CYS A 49 -0.85 0.09 -0.54
N LYS A 50 -0.94 1.40 -0.25
CA LYS A 50 -0.78 2.47 -1.26
C LYS A 50 0.56 2.47 -2.00
N PHE A 51 1.64 2.00 -1.38
CA PHE A 51 2.98 1.99 -1.98
C PHE A 51 3.16 0.89 -3.04
N SER A 52 2.29 -0.14 -3.03
CA SER A 52 2.30 -1.23 -4.01
C SER A 52 1.40 -0.97 -5.22
N VAL A 53 0.72 0.18 -5.29
CA VAL A 53 -0.09 0.56 -6.45
C VAL A 53 0.78 0.79 -7.67
N SER A 54 0.37 0.23 -8.81
CA SER A 54 1.09 0.37 -10.07
C SER A 54 1.08 1.81 -10.61
N ASN A 55 2.18 2.20 -11.26
CA ASN A 55 2.29 3.42 -12.06
C ASN A 55 2.15 3.15 -13.57
N ASP A 56 1.92 1.90 -13.96
CA ASP A 56 1.78 1.50 -15.35
C ASP A 56 0.36 1.80 -15.85
N GLU A 57 0.22 2.84 -16.66
CA GLU A 57 -1.06 3.29 -17.19
C GLU A 57 -1.69 2.29 -18.18
N THR A 58 -0.89 1.37 -18.74
CA THR A 58 -1.40 0.34 -19.65
C THR A 58 -2.21 -0.73 -18.90
N ARG A 59 -1.92 -0.92 -17.61
CA ARG A 59 -2.61 -1.83 -16.71
C ARG A 59 -3.41 -1.05 -15.66
N HIS A 60 -4.31 -0.18 -16.13
CA HIS A 60 -5.09 0.74 -15.29
C HIS A 60 -5.78 0.04 -14.10
N TYR A 61 -6.20 -1.22 -14.23
CA TYR A 61 -6.81 -2.01 -13.14
C TYR A 61 -5.84 -2.29 -11.97
N LEU A 62 -4.52 -2.07 -12.13
CA LEU A 62 -3.53 -2.11 -11.06
C LEU A 62 -3.18 -0.73 -10.49
N SER A 63 -3.72 0.36 -11.08
CA SER A 63 -3.43 1.74 -10.66
C SER A 63 -4.28 2.21 -9.47
N GLY A 64 -4.71 1.27 -8.65
CA GLY A 64 -5.52 1.53 -7.46
C GLY A 64 -5.42 0.42 -6.42
N ILE A 65 -6.11 0.61 -5.30
CA ILE A 65 -6.28 -0.41 -4.26
C ILE A 65 -7.59 -1.14 -4.52
N PHE A 66 -7.54 -2.45 -4.56
CA PHE A 66 -8.70 -3.33 -4.63
C PHE A 66 -9.28 -3.53 -3.23
N PHE A 67 -10.50 -3.08 -3.02
CA PHE A 67 -11.27 -3.27 -1.79
C PHE A 67 -12.35 -4.30 -2.02
N HIS A 68 -12.45 -5.24 -1.11
CA HIS A 68 -13.52 -6.24 -1.12
C HIS A 68 -13.73 -6.83 0.27
N GLN A 69 -14.88 -7.42 0.49
CA GLN A 69 -15.16 -8.15 1.70
C GLN A 69 -14.56 -9.55 1.62
N THR A 70 -13.94 -9.99 2.71
CA THR A 70 -13.49 -11.39 2.90
C THR A 70 -14.06 -11.96 4.18
N GLN A 71 -14.12 -13.28 4.26
CA GLN A 71 -14.52 -14.01 5.44
C GLN A 71 -13.45 -15.03 5.81
N VAL A 72 -13.03 -15.03 7.07
CA VAL A 72 -12.06 -15.97 7.63
C VAL A 72 -12.61 -16.44 8.98
N GLU A 73 -12.78 -17.73 9.16
CA GLU A 73 -13.28 -18.33 10.42
C GLU A 73 -14.54 -17.60 10.97
N ASP A 74 -15.56 -17.44 10.14
CA ASP A 74 -16.82 -16.73 10.45
C ASP A 74 -16.68 -15.24 10.83
N LYS A 75 -15.50 -14.66 10.70
CA LYS A 75 -15.27 -13.23 10.88
C LYS A 75 -15.25 -12.52 9.54
N ASN A 76 -15.92 -11.37 9.48
CA ASN A 76 -15.95 -10.54 8.28
C ASN A 76 -14.83 -9.50 8.32
N PHE A 77 -14.23 -9.25 7.17
CA PHE A 77 -13.16 -8.25 7.01
C PHE A 77 -13.42 -7.39 5.77
N LEU A 78 -13.07 -6.13 5.86
CA LEU A 78 -12.77 -5.34 4.67
C LEU A 78 -11.29 -5.54 4.34
N THR A 79 -11.01 -6.06 3.17
CA THR A 79 -9.65 -6.37 2.70
C THR A 79 -9.26 -5.42 1.59
N ALA A 80 -8.05 -4.90 1.69
CA ALA A 80 -7.39 -4.10 0.68
C ALA A 80 -6.23 -4.89 0.07
N ALA A 81 -6.10 -4.87 -1.24
CA ALA A 81 -4.96 -5.45 -1.95
C ALA A 81 -4.45 -4.50 -3.03
N ALA A 82 -3.15 -4.41 -3.19
CA ALA A 82 -2.50 -3.64 -4.25
C ALA A 82 -1.27 -4.38 -4.77
N THR A 83 -0.98 -4.25 -6.06
CA THR A 83 0.21 -4.84 -6.68
C THR A 83 0.63 -4.06 -7.92
N ASP A 84 1.94 -4.04 -8.18
CA ASP A 84 2.55 -3.55 -9.41
C ASP A 84 3.13 -4.68 -10.27
N SER A 85 2.82 -5.95 -9.93
CA SER A 85 3.34 -7.20 -10.49
C SER A 85 4.72 -7.64 -9.98
N HIS A 86 5.45 -6.78 -9.29
CA HIS A 86 6.75 -7.10 -8.69
C HIS A 86 6.69 -7.22 -7.17
N ARG A 87 5.69 -6.59 -6.59
CA ARG A 87 5.36 -6.67 -5.17
C ARG A 87 3.85 -6.59 -4.97
N MET A 88 3.41 -7.05 -3.84
CA MET A 88 2.00 -7.03 -3.47
C MET A 88 1.85 -6.77 -1.98
N SER A 89 0.86 -5.98 -1.63
CA SER A 89 0.45 -5.72 -0.26
C SER A 89 -0.99 -6.12 -0.07
N ILE A 90 -1.27 -6.77 1.04
CA ILE A 90 -2.62 -7.13 1.47
C ILE A 90 -2.75 -6.71 2.93
N SER A 91 -3.81 -6.03 3.24
CA SER A 91 -4.18 -5.70 4.62
C SER A 91 -5.68 -5.81 4.80
N LYS A 92 -6.12 -6.15 6.01
CA LYS A 92 -7.54 -6.31 6.32
C LYS A 92 -7.87 -5.70 7.67
N ILE A 93 -9.10 -5.24 7.82
CA ILE A 93 -9.66 -4.79 9.08
C ILE A 93 -10.92 -5.58 9.38
N ARG A 94 -11.10 -5.94 10.64
CA ARG A 94 -12.28 -6.69 11.07
C ARG A 94 -13.51 -5.79 11.02
N LEU A 95 -14.60 -6.34 10.50
CA LEU A 95 -15.94 -5.73 10.50
C LEU A 95 -16.79 -6.41 11.57
N ASP A 96 -17.59 -5.62 12.28
CA ASP A 96 -18.51 -6.14 13.31
C ASP A 96 -19.64 -6.97 12.71
N LYS A 97 -20.02 -6.67 11.46
CA LYS A 97 -21.06 -7.37 10.71
C LYS A 97 -20.68 -7.51 9.23
N LYS A 98 -21.35 -8.43 8.57
CA LYS A 98 -21.30 -8.52 7.10
C LYS A 98 -21.86 -7.22 6.51
N ILE A 99 -21.16 -6.64 5.53
CA ILE A 99 -21.61 -5.49 4.77
C ILE A 99 -22.01 -5.95 3.36
N ASP A 100 -22.93 -5.20 2.75
CA ASP A 100 -23.24 -5.38 1.33
C ASP A 100 -22.34 -4.43 0.53
N PHE A 101 -21.12 -4.91 0.24
CA PHE A 101 -20.08 -4.13 -0.41
C PHE A 101 -19.53 -4.89 -1.62
N GLU A 102 -19.83 -4.40 -2.80
CA GLU A 102 -19.26 -4.96 -4.02
C GLU A 102 -17.78 -4.63 -4.15
N PRO A 103 -16.96 -5.57 -4.68
CA PRO A 103 -15.54 -5.32 -4.90
C PRO A 103 -15.31 -4.11 -5.80
N ILE A 104 -14.40 -3.22 -5.39
CA ILE A 104 -14.06 -2.00 -6.12
C ILE A 104 -12.55 -1.82 -6.25
N ILE A 105 -12.13 -1.03 -7.25
CA ILE A 105 -10.74 -0.55 -7.35
C ILE A 105 -10.73 0.96 -7.14
N LEU A 106 -10.18 1.38 -5.99
CA LEU A 106 -10.07 2.78 -5.60
C LEU A 106 -8.86 3.42 -6.27
N PRO A 107 -9.01 4.50 -7.06
CA PRO A 107 -7.92 5.10 -7.81
C PRO A 107 -6.82 5.68 -6.92
N LYS A 108 -5.57 5.62 -7.38
CA LYS A 108 -4.39 6.13 -6.69
C LYS A 108 -4.58 7.57 -6.21
N LYS A 109 -5.09 8.48 -7.04
CA LYS A 109 -5.33 9.88 -6.66
C LYS A 109 -6.28 10.00 -5.47
N THR A 110 -7.35 9.21 -5.47
CA THR A 110 -8.33 9.20 -4.38
C THR A 110 -7.73 8.66 -3.09
N ILE A 111 -6.88 7.63 -3.17
CA ILE A 111 -6.17 7.06 -2.02
C ILE A 111 -5.34 8.13 -1.31
N PHE A 112 -4.52 8.88 -2.05
CA PHE A 112 -3.66 9.92 -1.46
C PHE A 112 -4.49 11.08 -0.87
N GLN A 113 -5.54 11.51 -1.57
CA GLN A 113 -6.45 12.54 -1.08
C GLN A 113 -7.15 12.10 0.21
N LEU A 114 -7.64 10.85 0.24
CA LEU A 114 -8.30 10.29 1.41
C LEU A 114 -7.32 10.15 2.60
N CYS A 115 -6.10 9.67 2.38
CA CYS A 115 -5.08 9.63 3.43
C CYS A 115 -4.86 11.03 4.03
N SER A 116 -4.69 12.06 3.21
CA SER A 116 -4.51 13.45 3.68
C SER A 116 -5.69 13.96 4.52
N LEU A 117 -6.93 13.61 4.16
CA LEU A 117 -8.11 13.96 4.96
C LEU A 117 -8.16 13.19 6.29
N LEU A 118 -7.67 11.94 6.31
CA LEU A 118 -7.71 11.06 7.48
C LEU A 118 -6.60 11.36 8.51
N GLU A 119 -5.45 11.90 8.09
CA GLU A 119 -4.30 12.15 8.98
C GLU A 119 -4.64 13.02 10.21
N ASN A 120 -5.55 13.99 10.03
CA ASN A 120 -5.96 14.91 11.09
C ASN A 120 -7.41 14.70 11.54
N TYR A 121 -8.01 13.55 11.21
CA TYR A 121 -9.37 13.23 11.57
C TYR A 121 -9.44 12.02 12.50
N ASP A 122 -10.04 12.22 13.67
CA ASP A 122 -10.30 11.14 14.64
C ASP A 122 -11.81 10.97 14.82
N GLY A 123 -12.39 10.09 14.02
CA GLY A 123 -13.83 9.84 13.99
C GLY A 123 -14.20 8.66 13.12
N GLU A 124 -15.47 8.52 12.84
CA GLU A 124 -15.97 7.51 11.91
C GLU A 124 -16.08 8.08 10.50
N VAL A 125 -15.66 7.30 9.52
CA VAL A 125 -15.83 7.57 8.10
C VAL A 125 -16.99 6.74 7.61
N LYS A 126 -18.03 7.40 7.11
CA LYS A 126 -19.13 6.72 6.42
C LYS A 126 -18.74 6.47 4.98
N ILE A 127 -18.93 5.25 4.54
CA ILE A 127 -18.56 4.81 3.20
C ILE A 127 -19.82 4.27 2.52
N SER A 128 -20.08 4.78 1.32
CA SER A 128 -21.14 4.27 0.46
C SER A 128 -20.68 4.26 -0.99
N ASN A 129 -21.08 3.25 -1.75
CA ASN A 129 -20.74 3.14 -3.15
C ASN A 129 -21.98 2.87 -4.02
N VAL A 130 -21.95 3.37 -5.23
CA VAL A 130 -22.96 3.12 -6.26
C VAL A 130 -22.24 2.88 -7.59
N LYS A 131 -22.51 1.72 -8.22
CA LYS A 131 -21.94 1.37 -9.54
C LYS A 131 -20.47 1.78 -9.71
N SER A 132 -20.23 2.95 -10.31
CA SER A 132 -18.90 3.46 -10.69
C SER A 132 -18.33 4.52 -9.78
N LYS A 133 -18.98 4.81 -8.65
CA LYS A 133 -18.54 5.87 -7.71
C LYS A 133 -18.58 5.41 -6.26
N ILE A 134 -17.70 6.01 -5.45
CA ILE A 134 -17.64 5.83 -3.99
C ILE A 134 -17.67 7.20 -3.32
N LYS A 135 -18.32 7.26 -2.17
CA LYS A 135 -18.40 8.44 -1.32
C LYS A 135 -17.84 8.10 0.06
N PHE A 136 -17.00 9.01 0.56
CA PHE A 136 -16.50 9.02 1.93
C PHE A 136 -16.99 10.29 2.62
N GLU A 137 -17.67 10.15 3.74
CA GLU A 137 -18.12 11.27 4.57
C GLU A 137 -17.34 11.31 5.87
N LEU A 138 -16.68 12.43 6.11
CA LEU A 138 -15.84 12.71 7.27
C LEU A 138 -16.33 14.03 7.89
N ASN A 139 -17.10 14.01 8.96
CA ASN A 139 -17.59 15.21 9.62
C ASN A 139 -18.07 16.29 8.61
N ASN A 140 -17.23 17.30 8.34
CA ASN A 140 -17.57 18.42 7.46
C ASN A 140 -17.05 18.27 6.03
N SER A 141 -16.51 17.11 5.66
CA SER A 141 -15.94 16.87 4.35
C SER A 141 -16.56 15.66 3.66
N ILE A 142 -16.85 15.80 2.38
CA ILE A 142 -17.34 14.71 1.54
C ILE A 142 -16.36 14.54 0.37
N LEU A 143 -15.83 13.34 0.22
CA LEU A 143 -15.01 12.96 -0.91
C LEU A 143 -15.79 11.98 -1.80
N ILE A 144 -16.05 12.37 -3.03
CA ILE A 144 -16.67 11.51 -4.04
C ILE A 144 -15.64 11.23 -5.13
N SER A 145 -15.50 9.97 -5.49
CA SER A 145 -14.57 9.53 -6.53
C SER A 145 -15.22 8.57 -7.50
N LYS A 146 -14.81 8.65 -8.76
CA LYS A 146 -15.02 7.55 -9.71
C LYS A 146 -14.13 6.38 -9.34
N LEU A 147 -14.62 5.17 -9.58
CA LEU A 147 -13.88 3.93 -9.42
C LEU A 147 -13.17 3.56 -10.72
N ILE A 148 -12.12 2.78 -10.63
CA ILE A 148 -11.48 2.20 -11.81
C ILE A 148 -12.36 1.05 -12.30
N ASP A 149 -12.75 1.11 -13.55
CA ASP A 149 -13.41 0.00 -14.23
C ASP A 149 -12.38 -1.06 -14.62
N GLY A 150 -12.68 -2.31 -14.30
CA GLY A 150 -11.79 -3.43 -14.59
C GLY A 150 -11.86 -4.54 -13.54
N LYS A 151 -11.24 -5.66 -13.88
CA LYS A 151 -11.15 -6.82 -12.99
C LYS A 151 -9.76 -6.89 -12.36
N PHE A 152 -9.68 -6.73 -11.04
CA PHE A 152 -8.42 -6.97 -10.32
C PHE A 152 -8.03 -8.45 -10.42
N PRO A 153 -6.73 -8.78 -10.59
CA PRO A 153 -6.29 -10.17 -10.72
C PRO A 153 -6.57 -10.98 -9.45
N ASN A 154 -6.65 -12.30 -9.60
CA ASN A 154 -6.79 -13.20 -8.46
C ASN A 154 -5.48 -13.27 -7.67
N TYR A 155 -5.27 -12.27 -6.84
CA TYR A 155 -4.05 -12.09 -6.04
C TYR A 155 -3.81 -13.19 -4.99
N ILE A 156 -4.88 -13.89 -4.55
CA ILE A 156 -4.77 -14.96 -3.55
C ILE A 156 -3.89 -16.12 -4.04
N GLN A 157 -3.90 -16.37 -5.35
CA GLN A 157 -3.08 -17.42 -5.97
C GLN A 157 -1.57 -17.09 -5.98
N VAL A 158 -1.22 -15.82 -5.84
CA VAL A 158 0.17 -15.35 -5.86
C VAL A 158 0.80 -15.37 -4.46
N ILE A 159 -0.01 -15.49 -3.41
CA ILE A 159 0.49 -15.57 -2.02
C ILE A 159 1.27 -16.87 -1.85
N PRO A 160 2.57 -16.82 -1.51
CA PRO A 160 3.35 -18.03 -1.30
C PRO A 160 2.81 -18.88 -0.15
N LYS A 161 2.62 -20.18 -0.39
CA LYS A 161 2.10 -21.12 0.61
C LYS A 161 3.17 -22.03 1.20
N ASN A 162 4.30 -22.18 0.50
CA ASN A 162 5.32 -23.17 0.82
C ASN A 162 6.63 -22.54 1.32
N ASN A 163 6.62 -21.26 1.68
CA ASN A 163 7.79 -20.57 2.21
C ASN A 163 8.03 -20.97 3.66
N GLN A 164 8.93 -21.93 3.89
CA GLN A 164 9.21 -22.49 5.21
C GLN A 164 10.51 -21.97 5.84
N LYS A 165 11.42 -21.37 5.03
CA LYS A 165 12.68 -20.83 5.53
C LYS A 165 12.44 -19.45 6.10
N LYS A 166 12.36 -19.35 7.42
CA LYS A 166 12.07 -18.10 8.13
C LYS A 166 13.35 -17.38 8.53
N LEU A 167 13.46 -16.11 8.14
CA LEU A 167 14.40 -15.14 8.69
C LEU A 167 13.62 -14.17 9.57
N GLU A 168 14.06 -14.00 10.82
CA GLU A 168 13.57 -12.97 11.74
C GLU A 168 14.74 -12.06 12.11
N ILE A 169 14.54 -10.74 11.98
CA ILE A 169 15.57 -9.75 12.25
C ILE A 169 14.93 -8.47 12.81
N ASP A 170 15.68 -7.72 13.59
CA ASP A 170 15.29 -6.38 14.05
C ASP A 170 14.99 -5.48 12.84
N LEU A 171 13.83 -4.81 12.86
CA LEU A 171 13.34 -4.04 11.73
C LEU A 171 14.25 -2.86 11.39
N LYS A 172 14.73 -2.16 12.42
CA LYS A 172 15.59 -0.99 12.23
C LYS A 172 16.94 -1.42 11.69
N LEU A 173 17.53 -2.47 12.25
CA LEU A 173 18.79 -3.03 11.75
C LEU A 173 18.67 -3.45 10.29
N PHE A 174 17.58 -4.12 9.92
CA PHE A 174 17.33 -4.52 8.54
C PHE A 174 17.23 -3.32 7.60
N LEU A 175 16.40 -2.32 7.95
CA LEU A 175 16.24 -1.11 7.15
C LEU A 175 17.55 -0.36 6.96
N ASP A 176 18.25 -0.10 8.05
CA ASP A 176 19.52 0.63 8.03
C ASP A 176 20.58 -0.10 7.20
N SER A 177 20.63 -1.43 7.27
CA SER A 177 21.59 -2.24 6.53
C SER A 177 21.29 -2.30 5.04
N VAL A 178 20.01 -2.49 4.68
CA VAL A 178 19.59 -2.46 3.27
C VAL A 178 19.83 -1.08 2.66
N ASP A 179 19.52 0.01 3.38
CA ASP A 179 19.74 1.38 2.89
C ASP A 179 21.23 1.69 2.73
N ARG A 180 22.09 1.26 3.68
CA ARG A 180 23.55 1.43 3.57
C ARG A 180 24.12 0.72 2.35
N VAL A 181 23.83 -0.57 2.14
CA VAL A 181 24.38 -1.29 0.97
C VAL A 181 23.80 -0.77 -0.34
N ALA A 182 22.54 -0.32 -0.34
CA ALA A 182 21.90 0.27 -1.51
C ALA A 182 22.37 1.69 -1.84
N SER A 183 23.08 2.36 -0.91
CA SER A 183 23.57 3.74 -1.12
C SER A 183 24.61 3.87 -2.24
N VAL A 184 25.27 2.78 -2.60
CA VAL A 184 26.20 2.74 -3.74
C VAL A 184 25.49 2.79 -5.08
N SER A 185 24.20 2.50 -5.12
CA SER A 185 23.35 2.57 -6.32
C SER A 185 22.79 3.98 -6.49
N LEU A 186 22.96 4.59 -7.67
CA LEU A 186 22.56 5.96 -7.93
C LEU A 186 21.03 6.15 -7.90
N ASP A 187 20.26 5.15 -8.31
CA ASP A 187 18.79 5.24 -8.42
C ASP A 187 18.03 4.24 -7.52
N LYS A 188 18.73 3.56 -6.62
CA LYS A 188 18.17 2.56 -5.68
C LYS A 188 17.29 1.49 -6.34
N LYS A 189 17.53 1.19 -7.62
CA LYS A 189 16.84 0.12 -8.35
C LYS A 189 17.66 -1.16 -8.42
N ASP A 190 18.93 -1.08 -8.05
CA ASP A 190 19.79 -2.24 -8.05
C ASP A 190 19.32 -3.28 -7.04
N GLY A 191 19.55 -4.54 -7.39
CA GLY A 191 19.23 -5.65 -6.53
C GLY A 191 20.14 -5.71 -5.33
N VAL A 192 19.60 -5.79 -4.14
CA VAL A 192 20.33 -6.23 -2.95
C VAL A 192 20.31 -7.75 -2.94
N LYS A 193 21.52 -8.32 -3.02
CA LYS A 193 21.74 -9.75 -2.94
C LYS A 193 21.83 -10.17 -1.48
N PHE A 194 21.01 -11.13 -1.12
CA PHE A 194 21.02 -11.82 0.16
C PHE A 194 21.77 -13.13 -0.03
N ASN A 195 22.89 -13.29 0.65
CA ASN A 195 23.55 -14.56 0.78
C ASN A 195 23.39 -15.01 2.24
N LEU A 196 22.42 -15.89 2.44
CA LEU A 196 22.05 -16.45 3.72
C LEU A 196 22.78 -17.78 3.91
N SER A 197 23.41 -17.95 5.04
CA SER A 197 23.99 -19.20 5.49
C SER A 197 23.71 -19.35 6.99
N LYS A 198 24.19 -20.44 7.60
CA LYS A 198 23.99 -20.66 9.03
C LYS A 198 24.42 -19.45 9.84
N ASP A 199 23.45 -18.87 10.55
CA ASP A 199 23.58 -17.74 11.48
C ASP A 199 24.15 -16.43 10.87
N THR A 200 24.16 -16.32 9.52
CA THR A 200 24.72 -15.16 8.85
C THR A 200 23.87 -14.72 7.66
N LEU A 201 23.65 -13.42 7.54
CA LEU A 201 23.10 -12.75 6.37
C LEU A 201 24.15 -11.79 5.81
N ASN A 202 24.66 -12.07 4.62
CA ASN A 202 25.50 -11.15 3.89
C ASN A 202 24.65 -10.41 2.84
N LEU A 203 24.53 -9.10 3.01
CA LEU A 203 23.92 -8.20 2.04
C LEU A 203 24.99 -7.65 1.11
N SER A 204 24.72 -7.61 -0.18
CA SER A 204 25.61 -6.97 -1.15
C SER A 204 24.86 -6.33 -2.30
N VAL A 205 25.40 -5.21 -2.78
CA VAL A 205 25.00 -4.53 -4.02
C VAL A 205 26.25 -4.38 -4.85
N ASN A 206 26.15 -4.64 -6.13
CA ASN A 206 27.24 -4.43 -7.09
C ASN A 206 26.68 -3.61 -8.26
N ASN A 207 27.22 -2.42 -8.44
CA ASN A 207 26.90 -1.54 -9.56
C ASN A 207 28.19 -1.24 -10.33
N THR A 208 28.22 -1.57 -11.60
CA THR A 208 29.41 -1.43 -12.46
C THR A 208 29.89 0.01 -12.60
N ASN A 209 29.03 0.99 -12.39
CA ASN A 209 29.36 2.41 -12.59
C ASN A 209 29.70 3.14 -11.28
N SER A 210 29.16 2.70 -10.15
CA SER A 210 29.28 3.42 -8.88
C SER A 210 30.01 2.64 -7.78
N GLY A 211 30.22 1.34 -7.96
CA GLY A 211 30.96 0.52 -7.02
C GLY A 211 30.16 -0.58 -6.35
N ASP A 212 30.69 -1.14 -5.28
CA ASP A 212 30.06 -2.22 -4.52
C ASP A 212 29.92 -1.88 -3.03
N GLY A 213 28.87 -2.41 -2.42
CA GLY A 213 28.61 -2.33 -0.99
C GLY A 213 28.37 -3.72 -0.42
N LYS A 214 28.91 -4.00 0.76
CA LYS A 214 28.72 -5.27 1.47
C LYS A 214 28.53 -5.03 2.95
N GLU A 215 27.63 -5.78 3.57
CA GLU A 215 27.43 -5.78 5.01
C GLU A 215 27.07 -7.19 5.48
N SER A 216 27.58 -7.58 6.64
CA SER A 216 27.32 -8.89 7.24
C SER A 216 26.59 -8.71 8.55
N LEU A 217 25.49 -9.44 8.73
CA LEU A 217 24.64 -9.41 9.91
C LEU A 217 24.56 -10.80 10.54
N ASN A 218 24.62 -10.85 11.88
CA ASN A 218 24.35 -12.07 12.61
C ASN A 218 22.83 -12.24 12.72
N VAL A 219 22.33 -13.36 12.22
CA VAL A 219 20.89 -13.70 12.23
C VAL A 219 20.71 -15.15 12.65
N LYS A 220 19.50 -15.55 12.99
CA LYS A 220 19.17 -16.97 13.18
C LYS A 220 18.58 -17.52 11.89
N PHE A 221 19.35 -18.32 11.17
CA PHE A 221 18.94 -18.95 9.93
C PHE A 221 19.70 -20.27 9.73
N GLU A 222 18.99 -21.31 9.29
CA GLU A 222 19.57 -22.67 9.25
C GLU A 222 19.83 -23.21 7.84
N HIS A 223 19.52 -22.40 6.81
CA HIS A 223 19.58 -22.84 5.42
C HIS A 223 20.55 -21.99 4.61
N ASP A 224 21.11 -22.57 3.56
CA ASP A 224 21.83 -21.82 2.55
C ASP A 224 20.81 -21.31 1.51
N LEU A 225 20.85 -20.02 1.21
CA LEU A 225 19.99 -19.39 0.21
C LEU A 225 20.67 -18.15 -0.36
N GLU A 226 20.71 -18.07 -1.69
CA GLU A 226 21.15 -16.87 -2.40
C GLU A 226 19.95 -16.32 -3.20
N ILE A 227 19.54 -15.08 -2.94
CA ILE A 227 18.37 -14.46 -3.56
C ILE A 227 18.56 -12.95 -3.62
N SER A 228 18.04 -12.31 -4.67
CA SER A 228 18.16 -10.85 -4.85
C SER A 228 16.81 -10.18 -4.92
N PHE A 229 16.71 -9.00 -4.33
CA PHE A 229 15.48 -8.19 -4.36
C PHE A 229 15.80 -6.75 -4.71
N ASN A 230 14.84 -6.06 -5.31
CA ASN A 230 14.92 -4.62 -5.46
C ASN A 230 14.96 -3.95 -4.08
N SER A 231 16.02 -3.18 -3.81
CA SER A 231 16.24 -2.54 -2.50
C SER A 231 15.10 -1.63 -2.09
N ARG A 232 14.57 -0.86 -3.04
CA ARG A 232 13.44 0.04 -2.79
C ARG A 232 12.20 -0.71 -2.34
N TYR A 233 11.91 -1.88 -2.94
CA TYR A 233 10.74 -2.67 -2.54
C TYR A 233 10.85 -3.18 -1.12
N LEU A 234 12.06 -3.60 -0.70
CA LEU A 234 12.30 -4.02 0.67
C LEU A 234 12.13 -2.88 1.67
N ILE A 235 12.69 -1.70 1.34
CA ILE A 235 12.57 -0.50 2.18
C ILE A 235 11.11 -0.04 2.27
N ASP A 236 10.40 0.02 1.14
CA ASP A 236 9.00 0.44 1.12
C ASP A 236 8.11 -0.49 1.95
N VAL A 237 8.33 -1.82 1.90
CA VAL A 237 7.61 -2.79 2.73
C VAL A 237 7.97 -2.62 4.20
N ALA A 238 9.27 -2.60 4.52
CA ALA A 238 9.73 -2.51 5.90
C ALA A 238 9.26 -1.22 6.59
N ALA A 239 9.16 -0.11 5.85
CA ALA A 239 8.60 1.15 6.34
C ALA A 239 7.10 1.09 6.70
N GLN A 240 6.41 0.01 6.33
CA GLN A 240 4.99 -0.19 6.68
C GLN A 240 4.80 -1.09 7.91
N LEU A 241 5.84 -1.68 8.44
CA LEU A 241 5.73 -2.53 9.63
C LEU A 241 5.65 -1.66 10.87
N ASP A 242 4.79 -2.03 11.81
CA ASP A 242 4.54 -1.27 13.04
C ASP A 242 5.36 -1.81 14.24
N GLY A 243 5.86 -3.06 14.13
CA GLY A 243 6.63 -3.75 15.17
C GLY A 243 8.13 -3.49 15.10
N ASP A 244 8.86 -4.06 16.06
CA ASP A 244 10.31 -3.96 16.14
C ASP A 244 11.05 -5.00 15.29
N LYS A 245 10.32 -5.95 14.68
CA LYS A 245 10.88 -7.06 13.92
C LYS A 245 10.21 -7.21 12.58
N ILE A 246 10.99 -7.73 11.63
CA ILE A 246 10.52 -8.18 10.32
C ILE A 246 10.72 -9.69 10.20
N GLU A 247 9.71 -10.40 9.73
CA GLU A 247 9.78 -11.81 9.34
C GLU A 247 9.75 -11.93 7.83
N ILE A 248 10.75 -12.60 7.27
CA ILE A 248 10.82 -12.88 5.83
C ILE A 248 10.85 -14.40 5.65
N PHE A 249 9.93 -14.91 4.87
CA PHE A 249 9.79 -16.32 4.57
C PHE A 249 10.19 -16.59 3.13
N PHE A 250 11.11 -17.55 2.94
CA PHE A 250 11.61 -17.95 1.64
C PHE A 250 11.26 -19.42 1.35
N ASN A 251 11.23 -19.76 0.07
CA ASN A 251 11.18 -21.14 -0.43
C ASN A 251 12.50 -21.48 -1.14
N ASP A 252 12.76 -20.86 -2.28
CA ASP A 252 13.92 -21.04 -3.13
C ASP A 252 14.38 -19.71 -3.73
N THR A 253 15.37 -19.75 -4.62
CA THR A 253 16.00 -18.57 -5.23
C THR A 253 15.11 -17.84 -6.25
N GLY A 254 14.05 -18.47 -6.75
CA GLY A 254 13.15 -17.93 -7.80
C GLY A 254 11.75 -17.66 -7.32
N SER A 255 11.39 -18.11 -6.12
CA SER A 255 10.05 -17.93 -5.55
C SER A 255 9.91 -16.58 -4.85
N PRO A 256 8.70 -15.98 -4.88
CA PRO A 256 8.44 -14.74 -4.15
C PRO A 256 8.69 -14.92 -2.66
N ALA A 257 9.25 -13.90 -2.01
CA ALA A 257 9.34 -13.83 -0.56
C ALA A 257 8.03 -13.34 0.04
N LEU A 258 7.64 -13.92 1.18
CA LEU A 258 6.51 -13.47 2.00
C LEU A 258 7.06 -12.73 3.21
N ILE A 259 6.62 -11.48 3.41
CA ILE A 259 7.06 -10.63 4.51
C ILE A 259 5.89 -10.37 5.44
N LYS A 260 6.16 -10.44 6.74
CA LYS A 260 5.17 -10.22 7.80
C LYS A 260 5.74 -9.37 8.92
N ASP A 261 4.84 -8.70 9.61
CA ASP A 261 5.07 -8.12 10.91
C ASP A 261 4.58 -9.09 11.99
N PRO A 262 5.44 -9.54 12.93
CA PRO A 262 5.00 -10.43 14.00
C PRO A 262 3.89 -9.83 14.89
N GLY A 263 3.78 -8.49 14.93
CA GLY A 263 2.77 -7.76 15.68
C GLY A 263 1.49 -7.45 14.91
N ASP A 264 1.47 -7.67 13.58
CA ASP A 264 0.33 -7.39 12.71
C ASP A 264 -0.04 -8.58 11.82
N PHE A 265 -0.95 -9.42 12.32
CA PHE A 265 -1.43 -10.60 11.59
C PHE A 265 -2.41 -10.28 10.45
N ASP A 266 -2.84 -9.03 10.35
CA ASP A 266 -3.83 -8.60 9.37
C ASP A 266 -3.20 -8.05 8.09
N SER A 267 -1.87 -7.90 8.07
CA SER A 267 -1.14 -7.41 6.90
C SER A 267 -0.06 -8.40 6.46
N ILE A 268 0.06 -8.62 5.15
CA ILE A 268 1.12 -9.40 4.54
C ILE A 268 1.64 -8.73 3.28
N PHE A 269 2.91 -8.97 2.98
CA PHE A 269 3.57 -8.40 1.82
C PHE A 269 4.29 -9.50 1.04
N VAL A 270 4.27 -9.39 -0.28
CA VAL A 270 4.95 -10.32 -1.17
C VAL A 270 5.89 -9.51 -2.06
N VAL A 271 7.14 -9.97 -2.19
CA VAL A 271 8.14 -9.33 -3.06
C VAL A 271 8.73 -10.38 -3.99
N MET A 272 8.69 -10.09 -5.29
CA MET A 272 9.31 -10.94 -6.31
C MET A 272 10.82 -10.79 -6.27
N PRO A 273 11.58 -11.90 -6.37
CA PRO A 273 13.02 -11.81 -6.52
C PRO A 273 13.39 -11.22 -7.89
N MET A 274 14.54 -10.58 -7.94
CA MET A 274 15.17 -10.18 -9.19
C MET A 274 15.89 -11.40 -9.79
N LYS A 275 15.76 -11.57 -11.09
CA LYS A 275 16.61 -12.53 -11.83
C LYS A 275 18.02 -11.95 -11.86
N GLY A 276 18.96 -12.70 -11.35
CA GLY A 276 20.40 -12.40 -11.46
C GLY A 276 20.89 -12.50 -12.89
#